data_9ef41134010d013e880c3ae2130b6624
#
_entry.id   9ef41134010d013e880c3ae2130b6624
#
_cell.length_a   1.000
_cell.length_b   1.000
_cell.length_c   1.000
_cell.angle_alpha   90.00
_cell.angle_beta   90.00
_cell.angle_gamma   90.00
#
_symmetry.space_group_name_H-M   'P 1'
#
loop_
_entity.id
_entity.type
_entity.pdbx_description
1 polymer ?
#
loop_
_entity_poly.entity_id
_entity_poly.type
_entity_poly.pdbx_seq_one_letter_code
_entity_poly.pdbx_strand_id
1 'polypeptide(L)'
;MNQRDPTLTPAYQWWLTALLSANFGFVLFDRNALNFLMPFVQPELGLNNTEIGALAGCLSLTWALAAFAVGYVADRFGSRKRLLVVSSVAFALCSFASGLAPSFLAMLGTRLAMGVAEGGIMPLSQLLIAAQVDERHRGVAMGVAQGLGSSLMGSFVAPVVLVSFATAYGWRHAFFLAAAPALVVALVIAFVVRDTPQAASSEEKAPAHVRGAFWQSLAESNVVRCVALSILFVSYLVVTWTFMPMYLMRVLHYDASTMSWLMGALGIAATLYSFLLTGLSDRIGRRVVVAVTSLLAFVLPLGTLLHSGPPWTLAAVFFVGWTFTGAMPLVMATIPSESVDVRNIGSALGLCMGGSEILGGVLSPLFAGSFADHVGLQAPLYWLLAVALLSCLVAVGLRETAPQVLARGATLQRHAERQ
;
A
#
# COMPACT_ATOMS: atom_id res chain seq x y z
N MET A 1 30.82 -2.26 -22.07
CA MET A 1 30.74 -3.72 -21.81
C MET A 1 30.87 -3.94 -20.33
N ASN A 2 29.71 -4.05 -19.63
CA ASN A 2 29.69 -4.37 -18.20
C ASN A 2 30.14 -5.81 -18.04
N GLN A 3 31.26 -6.04 -17.38
CA GLN A 3 31.67 -7.37 -16.93
C GLN A 3 30.57 -7.89 -15.97
N ARG A 4 29.75 -8.82 -16.47
CA ARG A 4 28.77 -9.51 -15.62
C ARG A 4 29.55 -10.24 -14.53
N ASP A 5 29.20 -10.04 -13.29
CA ASP A 5 29.72 -10.84 -12.19
C ASP A 5 29.30 -12.31 -12.44
N PRO A 6 30.24 -13.21 -12.75
CA PRO A 6 29.93 -14.60 -13.12
C PRO A 6 29.22 -15.37 -11.99
N THR A 7 29.08 -14.77 -10.83
CA THR A 7 28.46 -15.37 -9.65
C THR A 7 26.95 -15.12 -9.57
N LEU A 8 26.38 -14.24 -10.42
CA LEU A 8 24.93 -13.93 -10.43
C LEU A 8 24.18 -14.85 -11.39
N THR A 9 24.05 -16.13 -11.00
CA THR A 9 23.31 -17.11 -11.80
C THR A 9 21.81 -16.77 -11.89
N PRO A 10 21.08 -17.16 -12.95
CA PRO A 10 19.63 -16.96 -13.04
C PRO A 10 18.86 -17.55 -11.84
N ALA A 11 19.30 -18.70 -11.33
CA ALA A 11 18.70 -19.31 -10.13
C ALA A 11 18.84 -18.41 -8.89
N TYR A 12 20.00 -17.79 -8.69
CA TYR A 12 20.20 -16.84 -7.60
C TYR A 12 19.30 -15.59 -7.75
N GLN A 13 19.16 -15.06 -8.96
CA GLN A 13 18.31 -13.86 -9.20
C GLN A 13 16.84 -14.13 -8.85
N TRP A 14 16.30 -15.28 -9.23
CA TRP A 14 14.94 -15.69 -8.87
C TRP A 14 14.80 -16.00 -7.37
N TRP A 15 15.81 -16.61 -6.77
CA TRP A 15 15.88 -16.86 -5.34
C TRP A 15 15.87 -15.53 -4.55
N LEU A 16 16.71 -14.59 -4.95
CA LEU A 16 16.74 -13.24 -4.38
C LEU A 16 15.37 -12.56 -4.48
N THR A 17 14.76 -12.60 -5.67
CA THR A 17 13.43 -12.03 -5.90
C THR A 17 12.37 -12.66 -4.99
N ALA A 18 12.34 -13.98 -4.88
CA ALA A 18 11.41 -14.70 -4.01
C ALA A 18 11.63 -14.36 -2.52
N LEU A 19 12.88 -14.28 -2.08
CA LEU A 19 13.23 -13.95 -0.71
C LEU A 19 12.83 -12.51 -0.34
N LEU A 20 13.09 -11.55 -1.24
CA LEU A 20 12.69 -10.16 -1.02
C LEU A 20 11.16 -9.98 -1.10
N SER A 21 10.48 -10.75 -1.96
CA SER A 21 9.02 -10.81 -1.99
C SER A 21 8.44 -11.37 -0.69
N ALA A 22 9.03 -12.43 -0.15
CA ALA A 22 8.64 -12.99 1.14
C ALA A 22 8.89 -12.01 2.28
N ASN A 23 10.04 -11.31 2.30
CA ASN A 23 10.34 -10.29 3.30
C ASN A 23 9.28 -9.19 3.31
N PHE A 24 8.98 -8.62 2.17
CA PHE A 24 7.96 -7.58 2.06
C PHE A 24 6.55 -8.10 2.34
N GLY A 25 6.27 -9.35 1.96
CA GLY A 25 5.02 -10.03 2.29
C GLY A 25 4.80 -10.18 3.79
N PHE A 26 5.81 -10.59 4.55
CA PHE A 26 5.73 -10.68 6.02
C PHE A 26 5.67 -9.31 6.69
N VAL A 27 6.30 -8.30 6.11
CA VAL A 27 6.14 -6.92 6.58
C VAL A 27 4.68 -6.50 6.47
N LEU A 28 4.03 -6.71 5.31
CA LEU A 28 2.61 -6.35 5.12
C LEU A 28 1.67 -7.25 5.95
N PHE A 29 2.03 -8.51 6.16
CA PHE A 29 1.31 -9.43 7.05
C PHE A 29 1.21 -8.88 8.47
N ASP A 30 2.31 -8.37 9.01
CA ASP A 30 2.36 -7.82 10.37
C ASP A 30 1.87 -6.37 10.43
N ARG A 31 2.17 -5.54 9.44
CA ARG A 31 1.64 -4.18 9.35
C ARG A 31 0.11 -4.16 9.50
N ASN A 32 -0.56 -5.09 8.84
CA ASN A 32 -2.01 -5.22 8.88
C ASN A 32 -2.52 -5.97 10.11
N ALA A 33 -1.64 -6.62 10.90
CA ALA A 33 -2.03 -7.42 12.06
C ALA A 33 -2.89 -6.62 13.04
N LEU A 34 -2.49 -5.39 13.38
CA LEU A 34 -3.24 -4.58 14.33
C LEU A 34 -4.68 -4.31 13.84
N ASN A 35 -4.87 -4.06 12.55
CA ASN A 35 -6.20 -3.80 11.98
C ASN A 35 -7.15 -5.00 12.17
N PHE A 36 -6.65 -6.22 11.87
CA PHE A 36 -7.45 -7.45 12.01
C PHE A 36 -7.63 -7.88 13.46
N LEU A 37 -6.66 -7.56 14.31
CA LEU A 37 -6.69 -7.88 15.74
C LEU A 37 -7.39 -6.80 16.58
N MET A 38 -7.72 -5.65 15.99
CA MET A 38 -8.31 -4.53 16.71
C MET A 38 -9.59 -4.89 17.49
N PRO A 39 -10.51 -5.74 16.97
CA PRO A 39 -11.69 -6.18 17.77
C PRO A 39 -11.33 -6.87 19.09
N PHE A 40 -10.15 -7.49 19.18
CA PHE A 40 -9.63 -8.14 20.39
C PHE A 40 -8.80 -7.18 21.25
N VAL A 41 -8.00 -6.30 20.63
CA VAL A 41 -7.11 -5.34 21.30
C VAL A 41 -7.89 -4.23 21.97
N GLN A 42 -8.88 -3.66 21.27
CA GLN A 42 -9.65 -2.50 21.75
C GLN A 42 -10.29 -2.71 23.13
N PRO A 43 -11.01 -3.83 23.43
CA PRO A 43 -11.63 -4.02 24.73
C PRO A 43 -10.62 -4.14 25.86
N GLU A 44 -9.48 -4.78 25.58
CA GLU A 44 -8.46 -5.04 26.60
C GLU A 44 -7.64 -3.79 26.94
N LEU A 45 -7.31 -2.97 25.96
CA LEU A 45 -6.57 -1.72 26.17
C LEU A 45 -7.48 -0.51 26.41
N GLY A 46 -8.80 -0.67 26.33
CA GLY A 46 -9.79 0.39 26.56
C GLY A 46 -9.71 1.52 25.51
N LEU A 47 -9.36 1.20 24.25
CA LEU A 47 -9.16 2.20 23.22
C LEU A 47 -10.47 2.81 22.72
N ASN A 48 -10.48 4.13 22.51
CA ASN A 48 -11.51 4.80 21.75
C ASN A 48 -11.24 4.75 20.23
N ASN A 49 -12.18 5.14 19.38
CA ASN A 49 -12.01 5.06 17.93
C ASN A 49 -11.01 6.08 17.38
N THR A 50 -10.86 7.24 18.03
CA THR A 50 -9.82 8.22 17.70
C THR A 50 -8.43 7.62 17.93
N GLU A 51 -8.21 6.92 19.04
CA GLU A 51 -6.95 6.23 19.32
C GLU A 51 -6.65 5.12 18.30
N ILE A 52 -7.66 4.37 17.86
CA ILE A 52 -7.52 3.38 16.79
C ILE A 52 -7.06 4.06 15.49
N GLY A 53 -7.69 5.15 15.11
CA GLY A 53 -7.30 5.95 13.95
C GLY A 53 -5.88 6.52 14.07
N ALA A 54 -5.49 6.96 15.28
CA ALA A 54 -4.15 7.44 15.58
C ALA A 54 -3.08 6.35 15.44
N LEU A 55 -3.36 5.12 15.89
CA LEU A 55 -2.45 3.97 15.73
C LEU A 55 -2.20 3.63 14.26
N ALA A 56 -3.23 3.71 13.41
CA ALA A 56 -3.09 3.51 11.96
C ALA A 56 -2.29 4.66 11.32
N GLY A 57 -2.62 5.91 11.66
CA GLY A 57 -2.00 7.09 11.08
C GLY A 57 -0.53 7.29 11.50
N CYS A 58 -0.18 7.02 12.75
CA CYS A 58 1.19 7.21 13.24
C CYS A 58 2.21 6.28 12.55
N LEU A 59 1.82 5.04 12.25
CA LEU A 59 2.65 4.12 11.48
C LEU A 59 2.87 4.64 10.06
N SER A 60 1.82 5.09 9.37
CA SER A 60 1.92 5.67 8.03
C SER A 60 2.82 6.91 7.99
N LEU A 61 2.73 7.77 9.01
CA LEU A 61 3.58 8.96 9.12
C LEU A 61 5.07 8.60 9.18
N THR A 62 5.43 7.74 10.13
CA THR A 62 6.83 7.37 10.33
C THR A 62 7.38 6.52 9.18
N TRP A 63 6.55 5.70 8.56
CA TRP A 63 6.88 4.97 7.35
C TRP A 63 7.23 5.92 6.19
N ALA A 64 6.39 6.93 5.95
CA ALA A 64 6.62 7.90 4.88
C ALA A 64 7.92 8.70 5.10
N LEU A 65 8.15 9.16 6.33
CA LEU A 65 9.37 9.89 6.70
C LEU A 65 10.63 9.01 6.54
N ALA A 66 10.58 7.76 6.98
CA ALA A 66 11.70 6.83 6.86
C ALA A 66 11.96 6.42 5.41
N ALA A 67 10.91 6.18 4.62
CA ALA A 67 11.05 5.88 3.19
C ALA A 67 11.74 7.02 2.42
N PHE A 68 11.46 8.27 2.81
CA PHE A 68 12.11 9.44 2.23
C PHE A 68 13.59 9.55 2.64
N ALA A 69 13.90 9.24 3.92
CA ALA A 69 15.25 9.35 4.46
C ALA A 69 16.17 8.18 4.05
N VAL A 70 15.60 7.02 3.67
CA VAL A 70 16.38 5.79 3.48
C VAL A 70 17.44 5.88 2.39
N GLY A 71 17.19 6.64 1.32
CA GLY A 71 18.17 6.86 0.25
C GLY A 71 19.44 7.48 0.80
N TYR A 72 19.31 8.59 1.55
CA TYR A 72 20.43 9.27 2.21
C TYR A 72 21.15 8.37 3.23
N VAL A 73 20.38 7.62 4.02
CA VAL A 73 20.91 6.69 5.02
C VAL A 73 21.67 5.54 4.34
N ALA A 74 21.13 4.98 3.26
CA ALA A 74 21.75 3.88 2.50
C ALA A 74 23.10 4.30 1.90
N ASP A 75 23.18 5.52 1.39
CA ASP A 75 24.42 6.06 0.82
C ASP A 75 25.51 6.26 1.90
N ARG A 76 25.11 6.61 3.13
CA ARG A 76 26.04 6.82 4.25
C ARG A 76 26.49 5.51 4.91
N PHE A 77 25.62 4.50 4.98
CA PHE A 77 25.94 3.20 5.60
C PHE A 77 26.75 2.26 4.71
N GLY A 78 26.86 2.53 3.44
CA GLY A 78 27.73 1.80 2.50
C GLY A 78 27.32 0.37 2.17
N SER A 79 26.30 -0.21 2.82
CA SER A 79 25.79 -1.57 2.57
C SER A 79 24.28 -1.62 2.63
N ARG A 80 23.65 -1.75 1.46
CA ARG A 80 22.20 -1.87 1.29
C ARG A 80 21.65 -3.13 1.97
N LYS A 81 22.41 -4.22 1.90
CA LYS A 81 22.06 -5.49 2.55
C LYS A 81 22.01 -5.34 4.08
N ARG A 82 23.06 -4.76 4.68
CA ARG A 82 23.10 -4.59 6.14
C ARG A 82 21.95 -3.73 6.62
N LEU A 83 21.68 -2.62 5.92
CA LEU A 83 20.58 -1.73 6.27
C LEU A 83 19.22 -2.46 6.16
N LEU A 84 18.99 -3.27 5.10
CA LEU A 84 17.78 -4.06 4.96
C LEU A 84 17.62 -5.07 6.12
N VAL A 85 18.68 -5.78 6.49
CA VAL A 85 18.66 -6.73 7.60
C VAL A 85 18.34 -6.02 8.92
N VAL A 86 19.01 -4.90 9.21
CA VAL A 86 18.74 -4.11 10.42
C VAL A 86 17.30 -3.62 10.45
N SER A 87 16.78 -3.10 9.35
CA SER A 87 15.38 -2.69 9.21
C SER A 87 14.40 -3.84 9.45
N SER A 88 14.65 -5.00 8.84
CA SER A 88 13.75 -6.18 8.98
C SER A 88 13.80 -6.77 10.40
N VAL A 89 14.97 -6.81 11.04
CA VAL A 89 15.09 -7.24 12.44
C VAL A 89 14.41 -6.25 13.39
N ALA A 90 14.67 -4.94 13.22
CA ALA A 90 14.04 -3.91 14.03
C ALA A 90 12.51 -3.96 13.90
N PHE A 91 12.00 -4.16 12.68
CA PHE A 91 10.58 -4.35 12.41
C PHE A 91 10.01 -5.55 13.18
N ALA A 92 10.65 -6.73 13.11
CA ALA A 92 10.22 -7.91 13.83
C ALA A 92 10.22 -7.72 15.36
N LEU A 93 11.22 -6.99 15.88
CA LEU A 93 11.27 -6.63 17.32
C LEU A 93 10.14 -5.68 17.71
N CYS A 94 9.77 -4.72 16.85
CA CYS A 94 8.63 -3.83 17.09
C CYS A 94 7.31 -4.61 17.09
N SER A 95 7.17 -5.60 16.22
CA SER A 95 6.02 -6.50 16.22
C SER A 95 5.92 -7.30 17.53
N PHE A 96 7.01 -7.93 17.93
CA PHE A 96 7.07 -8.63 19.21
C PHE A 96 6.72 -7.68 20.40
N ALA A 97 7.28 -6.48 20.42
CA ALA A 97 6.97 -5.47 21.44
C ALA A 97 5.48 -5.03 21.40
N SER A 98 4.84 -5.04 20.23
CA SER A 98 3.40 -4.76 20.12
C SER A 98 2.56 -5.80 20.85
N GLY A 99 2.96 -7.08 20.81
CA GLY A 99 2.32 -8.14 21.60
C GLY A 99 2.47 -7.99 23.11
N LEU A 100 3.50 -7.24 23.56
CA LEU A 100 3.73 -6.94 24.98
C LEU A 100 3.11 -5.61 25.44
N ALA A 101 2.52 -4.82 24.54
CA ALA A 101 2.01 -3.49 24.88
C ALA A 101 0.87 -3.54 25.91
N PRO A 102 1.02 -2.88 27.08
CA PRO A 102 0.01 -2.86 28.13
C PRO A 102 -0.96 -1.67 28.03
N SER A 103 -0.73 -0.72 27.14
CA SER A 103 -1.48 0.52 27.05
C SER A 103 -1.45 1.11 25.63
N PHE A 104 -2.34 2.08 25.38
CA PHE A 104 -2.34 2.88 24.15
C PHE A 104 -0.96 3.50 23.85
N LEU A 105 -0.34 4.16 24.81
CA LEU A 105 0.96 4.82 24.59
C LEU A 105 2.08 3.83 24.25
N ALA A 106 2.07 2.65 24.88
CA ALA A 106 3.04 1.61 24.55
C ALA A 106 2.81 1.08 23.12
N MET A 107 1.57 0.82 22.73
CA MET A 107 1.20 0.41 21.39
C MET A 107 1.56 1.51 20.35
N LEU A 108 1.28 2.78 20.66
CA LEU A 108 1.64 3.92 19.80
C LEU A 108 3.17 4.00 19.59
N GLY A 109 3.94 3.83 20.64
CA GLY A 109 5.40 3.79 20.56
C GLY A 109 5.92 2.67 19.66
N THR A 110 5.35 1.47 19.77
CA THR A 110 5.73 0.35 18.89
C THR A 110 5.34 0.61 17.44
N ARG A 111 4.19 1.25 17.15
CA ARG A 111 3.76 1.61 15.79
C ARG A 111 4.66 2.68 15.17
N LEU A 112 5.04 3.71 15.93
CA LEU A 112 5.98 4.72 15.47
C LEU A 112 7.35 4.11 15.14
N ALA A 113 7.89 3.29 16.01
CA ALA A 113 9.16 2.60 15.78
C ALA A 113 9.10 1.62 14.60
N MET A 114 7.98 0.88 14.48
CA MET A 114 7.72 -0.04 13.37
C MET A 114 7.71 0.68 12.02
N GLY A 115 7.03 1.83 11.91
CA GLY A 115 7.01 2.60 10.67
C GLY A 115 8.40 3.09 10.26
N VAL A 116 9.24 3.51 11.21
CA VAL A 116 10.65 3.85 10.92
C VAL A 116 11.42 2.64 10.40
N ALA A 117 11.27 1.49 11.02
CA ALA A 117 11.96 0.27 10.61
C ALA A 117 11.48 -0.23 9.22
N GLU A 118 10.17 -0.16 8.96
CA GLU A 118 9.55 -0.64 7.73
C GLU A 118 9.86 0.24 6.52
N GLY A 119 9.93 1.57 6.71
CA GLY A 119 9.99 2.53 5.60
C GLY A 119 11.17 2.34 4.65
N GLY A 120 12.27 1.73 5.14
CA GLY A 120 13.44 1.40 4.32
C GLY A 120 13.35 0.08 3.56
N ILE A 121 12.49 -0.84 3.97
CA ILE A 121 12.54 -2.24 3.49
C ILE A 121 12.25 -2.34 1.99
N MET A 122 11.19 -1.69 1.53
CA MET A 122 10.81 -1.70 0.11
C MET A 122 11.84 -1.02 -0.80
N PRO A 123 12.27 0.24 -0.56
CA PRO A 123 13.27 0.89 -1.39
C PRO A 123 14.60 0.13 -1.42
N LEU A 124 15.06 -0.39 -0.28
CA LEU A 124 16.30 -1.18 -0.21
C LEU A 124 16.20 -2.48 -0.99
N SER A 125 15.04 -3.16 -0.94
CA SER A 125 14.79 -4.36 -1.73
C SER A 125 14.83 -4.06 -3.23
N GLN A 126 14.25 -2.94 -3.66
CA GLN A 126 14.31 -2.50 -5.07
C GLN A 126 15.73 -2.18 -5.52
N LEU A 127 16.52 -1.52 -4.67
CA LEU A 127 17.93 -1.22 -4.94
C LEU A 127 18.78 -2.51 -5.07
N LEU A 128 18.49 -3.54 -4.27
CA LEU A 128 19.17 -4.84 -4.35
C LEU A 128 18.77 -5.59 -5.64
N ILE A 129 17.49 -5.58 -6.02
CA ILE A 129 17.02 -6.16 -7.29
C ILE A 129 17.65 -5.42 -8.47
N ALA A 130 17.66 -4.09 -8.46
CA ALA A 130 18.25 -3.29 -9.53
C ALA A 130 19.74 -3.58 -9.73
N ALA A 131 20.46 -3.91 -8.64
CA ALA A 131 21.89 -4.20 -8.68
C ALA A 131 22.23 -5.65 -9.05
N GLN A 132 21.36 -6.63 -8.76
CA GLN A 132 21.68 -8.05 -8.84
C GLN A 132 20.83 -8.83 -9.84
N VAL A 133 19.78 -8.23 -10.40
CA VAL A 133 18.91 -8.88 -11.41
C VAL A 133 19.17 -8.29 -12.80
N ASP A 134 19.24 -9.15 -13.79
CA ASP A 134 19.43 -8.77 -15.20
C ASP A 134 18.37 -7.77 -15.64
N GLU A 135 18.75 -6.77 -16.44
CA GLU A 135 17.86 -5.71 -16.94
C GLU A 135 16.60 -6.25 -17.60
N ARG A 136 16.73 -7.36 -18.33
CA ARG A 136 15.62 -8.04 -19.01
C ARG A 136 14.55 -8.54 -18.06
N HIS A 137 14.90 -8.96 -16.85
CA HIS A 137 13.98 -9.55 -15.86
C HIS A 137 13.68 -8.61 -14.67
N ARG A 138 14.36 -7.47 -14.60
CA ARG A 138 14.30 -6.52 -13.47
C ARG A 138 12.88 -6.01 -13.20
N GLY A 139 12.14 -5.67 -14.26
CA GLY A 139 10.75 -5.20 -14.11
C GLY A 139 9.83 -6.26 -13.51
N VAL A 140 9.94 -7.51 -13.97
CA VAL A 140 9.18 -8.65 -13.42
C VAL A 140 9.58 -8.92 -11.97
N ALA A 141 10.89 -8.92 -11.68
CA ALA A 141 11.41 -9.13 -10.32
C ALA A 141 10.91 -8.06 -9.34
N MET A 142 10.91 -6.78 -9.73
CA MET A 142 10.35 -5.70 -8.92
C MET A 142 8.84 -5.87 -8.70
N GLY A 143 8.09 -6.22 -9.74
CA GLY A 143 6.65 -6.48 -9.63
C GLY A 143 6.32 -7.66 -8.70
N VAL A 144 7.09 -8.75 -8.78
CA VAL A 144 6.94 -9.91 -7.88
C VAL A 144 7.30 -9.54 -6.45
N ALA A 145 8.41 -8.83 -6.25
CA ALA A 145 8.86 -8.45 -4.91
C ALA A 145 7.88 -7.52 -4.20
N GLN A 146 7.23 -6.61 -4.92
CA GLN A 146 6.25 -5.70 -4.34
C GLN A 146 4.84 -6.26 -4.28
N GLY A 147 4.36 -6.83 -5.39
CA GLY A 147 2.95 -7.14 -5.56
C GLY A 147 2.54 -8.49 -4.98
N LEU A 148 3.25 -9.56 -5.35
CA LEU A 148 2.81 -10.91 -5.01
C LEU A 148 2.90 -11.19 -3.51
N GLY A 149 4.05 -10.90 -2.89
CA GLY A 149 4.25 -11.12 -1.46
C GLY A 149 3.28 -10.28 -0.61
N SER A 150 3.15 -8.99 -0.91
CA SER A 150 2.31 -8.06 -0.16
C SER A 150 0.82 -8.41 -0.25
N SER A 151 0.31 -8.67 -1.43
CA SER A 151 -1.11 -8.96 -1.63
C SER A 151 -1.49 -10.32 -1.04
N LEU A 152 -0.69 -11.36 -1.28
CA LEU A 152 -0.98 -12.69 -0.78
C LEU A 152 -0.86 -12.76 0.74
N MET A 153 0.29 -12.35 1.29
CA MET A 153 0.55 -12.45 2.73
C MET A 153 -0.20 -11.38 3.53
N GLY A 154 -0.09 -10.11 3.13
CA GLY A 154 -0.62 -9.00 3.91
C GLY A 154 -2.13 -8.84 3.84
N SER A 155 -2.77 -9.22 2.73
CA SER A 155 -4.19 -8.95 2.54
C SER A 155 -5.07 -10.19 2.58
N PHE A 156 -4.55 -11.38 2.21
CA PHE A 156 -5.32 -12.62 2.23
C PHE A 156 -4.94 -13.54 3.40
N VAL A 157 -3.64 -13.87 3.56
CA VAL A 157 -3.21 -14.81 4.59
C VAL A 157 -3.29 -14.20 5.99
N ALA A 158 -2.94 -12.91 6.14
CA ALA A 158 -2.90 -12.23 7.43
C ALA A 158 -4.23 -12.28 8.19
N PRO A 159 -5.39 -11.85 7.64
CA PRO A 159 -6.63 -11.89 8.39
C PRO A 159 -7.00 -13.30 8.82
N VAL A 160 -6.83 -14.30 7.94
CA VAL A 160 -7.22 -15.69 8.24
C VAL A 160 -6.33 -16.29 9.32
N VAL A 161 -5.01 -16.17 9.18
CA VAL A 161 -4.06 -16.78 10.12
C VAL A 161 -4.05 -16.06 11.46
N LEU A 162 -3.94 -14.73 11.45
CA LEU A 162 -3.82 -13.94 12.69
C LEU A 162 -5.08 -13.99 13.52
N VAL A 163 -6.26 -13.89 12.90
CA VAL A 163 -7.53 -13.92 13.61
C VAL A 163 -7.81 -15.31 14.19
N SER A 164 -7.56 -16.38 13.40
CA SER A 164 -7.70 -17.75 13.89
C SER A 164 -6.78 -18.03 15.09
N PHE A 165 -5.53 -17.55 14.98
CA PHE A 165 -4.55 -17.73 16.07
C PHE A 165 -4.92 -16.90 17.31
N ALA A 166 -5.38 -15.66 17.10
CA ALA A 166 -5.82 -14.79 18.18
C ALA A 166 -7.06 -15.33 18.92
N THR A 167 -7.98 -15.96 18.20
CA THR A 167 -9.15 -16.62 18.80
C THR A 167 -8.76 -17.80 19.70
N ALA A 168 -7.71 -18.55 19.32
CA ALA A 168 -7.26 -19.71 20.09
C ALA A 168 -6.31 -19.35 21.24
N TYR A 169 -5.40 -18.38 21.04
CA TYR A 169 -4.28 -18.12 21.95
C TYR A 169 -4.21 -16.67 22.44
N GLY A 170 -5.12 -15.80 21.98
CA GLY A 170 -5.12 -14.37 22.28
C GLY A 170 -4.29 -13.55 21.30
N TRP A 171 -4.64 -12.26 21.18
CA TRP A 171 -4.07 -11.33 20.22
C TRP A 171 -2.56 -11.04 20.44
N ARG A 172 -2.10 -11.13 21.68
CA ARG A 172 -0.67 -10.95 22.00
C ARG A 172 0.19 -12.01 21.32
N HIS A 173 -0.25 -13.27 21.40
CA HIS A 173 0.46 -14.37 20.76
C HIS A 173 0.38 -14.29 19.23
N ALA A 174 -0.68 -13.69 18.66
CA ALA A 174 -0.76 -13.44 17.22
C ALA A 174 0.32 -12.45 16.73
N PHE A 175 0.69 -11.44 17.53
CA PHE A 175 1.84 -10.58 17.22
C PHE A 175 3.18 -11.34 17.30
N PHE A 176 3.35 -12.25 18.26
CA PHE A 176 4.56 -13.08 18.31
C PHE A 176 4.65 -14.00 17.10
N LEU A 177 3.51 -14.55 16.67
CA LEU A 177 3.43 -15.32 15.43
C LEU A 177 3.80 -14.48 14.21
N ALA A 178 3.36 -13.22 14.15
CA ALA A 178 3.66 -12.33 13.03
C ALA A 178 5.16 -11.96 12.98
N ALA A 179 5.77 -11.73 14.13
CA ALA A 179 7.19 -11.38 14.25
C ALA A 179 8.13 -12.51 13.80
N ALA A 180 7.80 -13.77 14.10
CA ALA A 180 8.70 -14.91 13.91
C ALA A 180 9.12 -15.13 12.44
N PRO A 181 8.21 -15.17 11.42
CA PRO A 181 8.60 -15.35 10.03
C PRO A 181 9.42 -14.17 9.50
N ALA A 182 9.10 -12.93 9.90
CA ALA A 182 9.86 -11.75 9.50
C ALA A 182 11.30 -11.82 10.00
N LEU A 183 11.50 -12.26 11.25
CA LEU A 183 12.84 -12.46 11.81
C LEU A 183 13.61 -13.57 11.08
N VAL A 184 12.97 -14.71 10.78
CA VAL A 184 13.59 -15.81 10.04
C VAL A 184 14.03 -15.34 8.67
N VAL A 185 13.17 -14.62 7.93
CA VAL A 185 13.53 -14.10 6.60
C VAL A 185 14.66 -13.07 6.70
N ALA A 186 14.66 -12.19 7.70
CA ALA A 186 15.76 -11.25 7.92
C ALA A 186 17.10 -11.97 8.14
N LEU A 187 17.11 -13.07 8.91
CA LEU A 187 18.31 -13.89 9.12
C LEU A 187 18.73 -14.58 7.81
N VAL A 188 17.80 -15.14 7.03
CA VAL A 188 18.13 -15.74 5.73
C VAL A 188 18.73 -14.67 4.79
N ILE A 189 18.19 -13.46 4.75
CA ILE A 189 18.77 -12.33 3.98
C ILE A 189 20.20 -12.05 4.45
N ALA A 190 20.45 -12.07 5.77
CA ALA A 190 21.77 -11.81 6.34
C ALA A 190 22.84 -12.82 5.87
N PHE A 191 22.46 -14.10 5.70
CA PHE A 191 23.40 -15.14 5.33
C PHE A 191 23.47 -15.42 3.83
N VAL A 192 22.36 -15.28 3.10
CA VAL A 192 22.24 -15.72 1.70
C VAL A 192 22.41 -14.59 0.69
N VAL A 193 21.88 -13.39 0.98
CA VAL A 193 21.97 -12.27 0.04
C VAL A 193 23.40 -11.74 0.01
N ARG A 194 23.90 -11.51 -1.19
CA ARG A 194 25.24 -10.94 -1.40
C ARG A 194 25.23 -9.45 -1.15
N ASP A 195 26.29 -8.95 -0.54
CA ASP A 195 26.51 -7.51 -0.43
C ASP A 195 27.01 -7.00 -1.80
N THR A 196 26.33 -6.02 -2.35
CA THR A 196 26.83 -5.36 -3.54
C THR A 196 27.71 -4.19 -3.11
N PRO A 197 28.99 -4.16 -3.54
CA PRO A 197 29.80 -2.98 -3.35
C PRO A 197 29.03 -1.79 -3.91
N GLN A 198 28.93 -0.74 -3.16
CA GLN A 198 28.38 0.51 -3.65
C GLN A 198 29.28 0.91 -4.83
N ALA A 199 28.77 0.74 -6.05
CA ALA A 199 29.38 1.43 -7.18
C ALA A 199 29.45 2.89 -6.75
N ALA A 200 30.69 3.43 -6.67
CA ALA A 200 30.90 4.82 -6.30
C ALA A 200 29.82 5.60 -7.04
N SER A 201 28.84 6.09 -6.30
CA SER A 201 27.78 6.89 -6.86
C SER A 201 28.51 7.98 -7.60
N SER A 202 28.53 7.92 -8.92
CA SER A 202 28.80 9.11 -9.71
C SER A 202 27.94 10.16 -9.03
N GLU A 203 28.57 11.17 -8.47
CA GLU A 203 27.94 12.34 -7.88
C GLU A 203 27.07 13.00 -8.95
N GLU A 204 25.98 12.38 -9.29
CA GLU A 204 24.84 13.09 -9.81
C GLU A 204 24.25 13.81 -8.60
N LYS A 205 24.90 14.94 -8.27
CA LYS A 205 24.37 15.96 -7.37
C LYS A 205 22.90 16.06 -7.71
N ALA A 206 22.05 15.78 -6.71
CA ALA A 206 20.62 16.04 -6.86
C ALA A 206 20.49 17.42 -7.51
N PRO A 207 19.99 17.52 -8.74
CA PRO A 207 20.12 18.74 -9.50
C PRO A 207 19.37 19.84 -8.74
N ALA A 208 19.94 21.04 -8.74
CA ALA A 208 19.34 22.26 -8.20
C ALA A 208 17.94 22.60 -8.78
N HIS A 209 17.46 21.78 -9.70
CA HIS A 209 16.15 21.86 -10.35
C HIS A 209 14.98 21.27 -9.57
N VAL A 210 15.18 20.63 -8.39
CA VAL A 210 14.06 19.99 -7.65
C VAL A 210 12.95 20.98 -7.31
N ARG A 211 13.27 22.24 -6.95
CA ARG A 211 12.26 23.27 -6.69
C ARG A 211 11.45 23.63 -7.95
N GLY A 212 12.09 23.79 -9.10
CA GLY A 212 11.40 24.07 -10.36
C GLY A 212 10.51 22.92 -10.82
N ALA A 213 10.99 21.69 -10.75
CA ALA A 213 10.26 20.48 -11.12
C ALA A 213 9.01 20.26 -10.26
N PHE A 214 9.08 20.55 -8.97
CA PHE A 214 7.93 20.47 -8.05
C PHE A 214 6.80 21.42 -8.47
N TRP A 215 7.10 22.69 -8.67
CA TRP A 215 6.10 23.68 -9.08
C TRP A 215 5.57 23.45 -10.50
N GLN A 216 6.42 22.99 -11.42
CA GLN A 216 5.99 22.59 -12.77
C GLN A 216 5.05 21.39 -12.73
N SER A 217 5.32 20.41 -11.88
CA SER A 217 4.41 19.27 -11.70
C SER A 217 3.06 19.68 -11.12
N LEU A 218 3.03 20.63 -10.16
CA LEU A 218 1.80 21.20 -9.62
C LEU A 218 1.05 22.09 -10.61
N ALA A 219 1.71 22.65 -11.61
CA ALA A 219 1.06 23.40 -12.68
C ALA A 219 0.28 22.49 -13.65
N GLU A 220 0.64 21.20 -13.72
CA GLU A 220 -0.05 20.25 -14.58
C GLU A 220 -1.34 19.76 -13.94
N SER A 221 -2.47 20.11 -14.54
CA SER A 221 -3.79 19.85 -13.94
C SER A 221 -4.11 18.36 -13.77
N ASN A 222 -3.55 17.51 -14.60
CA ASN A 222 -3.71 16.07 -14.48
C ASN A 222 -2.96 15.52 -13.26
N VAL A 223 -1.76 16.04 -12.98
CA VAL A 223 -0.99 15.67 -11.78
C VAL A 223 -1.72 16.08 -10.51
N VAL A 224 -2.28 17.28 -10.45
CA VAL A 224 -3.06 17.74 -9.28
C VAL A 224 -4.26 16.83 -9.03
N ARG A 225 -4.98 16.44 -10.09
CA ARG A 225 -6.09 15.48 -9.97
C ARG A 225 -5.62 14.09 -9.52
N CYS A 226 -4.48 13.63 -10.00
CA CYS A 226 -3.87 12.38 -9.55
C CYS A 226 -3.43 12.44 -8.09
N VAL A 227 -2.88 13.55 -7.62
CA VAL A 227 -2.57 13.76 -6.19
C VAL A 227 -3.85 13.69 -5.36
N ALA A 228 -4.91 14.40 -5.76
CA ALA A 228 -6.19 14.34 -5.07
C ALA A 228 -6.79 12.94 -5.04
N LEU A 229 -6.80 12.22 -6.17
CA LEU A 229 -7.29 10.84 -6.25
C LEU A 229 -6.44 9.88 -5.42
N SER A 230 -5.11 10.04 -5.42
CA SER A 230 -4.21 9.22 -4.59
C SER A 230 -4.51 9.40 -3.10
N ILE A 231 -4.72 10.64 -2.65
CA ILE A 231 -5.13 10.95 -1.27
C ILE A 231 -6.46 10.26 -0.93
N LEU A 232 -7.46 10.38 -1.81
CA LEU A 232 -8.78 9.80 -1.60
C LEU A 232 -8.74 8.27 -1.60
N PHE A 233 -7.98 7.65 -2.51
CA PHE A 233 -7.86 6.19 -2.60
C PHE A 233 -7.11 5.60 -1.41
N VAL A 234 -6.02 6.24 -0.95
CA VAL A 234 -5.30 5.81 0.27
C VAL A 234 -6.18 6.02 1.50
N SER A 235 -6.91 7.14 1.59
CA SER A 235 -7.91 7.39 2.62
C SER A 235 -8.94 6.25 2.69
N TYR A 236 -9.52 5.92 1.54
CA TYR A 236 -10.50 4.84 1.44
C TYR A 236 -9.92 3.49 1.89
N LEU A 237 -8.73 3.17 1.40
CA LEU A 237 -8.03 1.92 1.73
C LEU A 237 -7.74 1.82 3.23
N VAL A 238 -7.10 2.83 3.81
CA VAL A 238 -6.66 2.79 5.21
C VAL A 238 -7.85 2.78 6.17
N VAL A 239 -8.88 3.61 5.91
CA VAL A 239 -10.10 3.64 6.75
C VAL A 239 -10.84 2.30 6.68
N THR A 240 -10.93 1.69 5.50
CA THR A 240 -11.56 0.36 5.38
C THR A 240 -10.78 -0.70 6.17
N TRP A 241 -9.46 -0.79 6.01
CA TRP A 241 -8.64 -1.76 6.74
C TRP A 241 -8.72 -1.55 8.26
N THR A 242 -8.80 -0.30 8.72
CA THR A 242 -8.79 0.04 10.15
C THR A 242 -10.14 -0.24 10.82
N PHE A 243 -11.26 0.14 10.20
CA PHE A 243 -12.57 0.14 10.88
C PHE A 243 -13.51 -0.99 10.44
N MET A 244 -13.32 -1.58 9.24
CA MET A 244 -14.22 -2.64 8.77
C MET A 244 -14.20 -3.89 9.66
N PRO A 245 -13.07 -4.40 10.18
CA PRO A 245 -13.08 -5.53 11.11
C PRO A 245 -13.93 -5.26 12.36
N MET A 246 -13.84 -4.03 12.89
CA MET A 246 -14.64 -3.59 14.03
C MET A 246 -16.13 -3.53 13.71
N TYR A 247 -16.48 -2.98 12.55
CA TYR A 247 -17.86 -2.88 12.09
C TYR A 247 -18.50 -4.26 11.91
N LEU A 248 -17.78 -5.17 11.25
CA LEU A 248 -18.26 -6.54 11.01
C LEU A 248 -18.54 -7.30 12.31
N MET A 249 -17.65 -7.20 13.31
CA MET A 249 -17.82 -7.94 14.57
C MET A 249 -18.76 -7.26 15.55
N ARG A 250 -18.78 -5.92 15.64
CA ARG A 250 -19.52 -5.20 16.68
C ARG A 250 -20.89 -4.68 16.24
N VAL A 251 -21.04 -4.35 14.95
CA VAL A 251 -22.32 -3.83 14.42
C VAL A 251 -23.11 -4.94 13.74
N LEU A 252 -22.45 -5.72 12.86
CA LEU A 252 -23.10 -6.84 12.18
C LEU A 252 -23.08 -8.14 13.01
N HIS A 253 -22.39 -8.16 14.16
CA HIS A 253 -22.28 -9.29 15.08
C HIS A 253 -21.75 -10.58 14.41
N TYR A 254 -20.89 -10.45 13.40
CA TYR A 254 -20.24 -11.60 12.79
C TYR A 254 -19.16 -12.17 13.72
N ASP A 255 -19.00 -13.49 13.67
CA ASP A 255 -17.91 -14.16 14.35
C ASP A 255 -16.55 -13.83 13.71
N ALA A 256 -15.48 -14.09 14.45
CA ALA A 256 -14.12 -13.77 14.01
C ALA A 256 -13.72 -14.48 12.71
N SER A 257 -14.21 -15.73 12.50
CA SER A 257 -13.96 -16.49 11.27
C SER A 257 -14.61 -15.81 10.07
N THR A 258 -15.88 -15.43 10.20
CA THR A 258 -16.62 -14.72 9.13
C THR A 258 -15.95 -13.37 8.80
N MET A 259 -15.59 -12.59 9.81
CA MET A 259 -14.87 -11.32 9.62
C MET A 259 -13.55 -11.57 8.86
N SER A 260 -12.78 -12.59 9.25
CA SER A 260 -11.46 -12.83 8.66
C SER A 260 -11.51 -13.22 7.19
N TRP A 261 -12.43 -14.10 6.78
CA TRP A 261 -12.54 -14.46 5.36
C TRP A 261 -13.16 -13.33 4.51
N LEU A 262 -14.07 -12.52 5.07
CA LEU A 262 -14.57 -11.32 4.39
C LEU A 262 -13.45 -10.31 4.12
N MET A 263 -12.59 -10.06 5.11
CA MET A 263 -11.41 -9.21 4.92
C MET A 263 -10.42 -9.84 3.93
N GLY A 264 -10.24 -11.17 3.96
CA GLY A 264 -9.45 -11.90 2.98
C GLY A 264 -9.97 -11.75 1.54
N ALA A 265 -11.29 -11.68 1.36
CA ALA A 265 -11.89 -11.45 0.05
C ALA A 265 -11.46 -10.10 -0.57
N LEU A 266 -11.28 -9.05 0.25
CA LEU A 266 -10.71 -7.78 -0.22
C LEU A 266 -9.28 -7.95 -0.73
N GLY A 267 -8.46 -8.79 -0.09
CA GLY A 267 -7.10 -9.09 -0.53
C GLY A 267 -7.05 -9.81 -1.89
N ILE A 268 -7.95 -10.79 -2.09
CA ILE A 268 -8.10 -11.47 -3.39
C ILE A 268 -8.53 -10.47 -4.47
N ALA A 269 -9.54 -9.64 -4.17
CA ALA A 269 -10.04 -8.63 -5.08
C ALA A 269 -8.93 -7.63 -5.48
N ALA A 270 -8.16 -7.11 -4.51
CA ALA A 270 -7.05 -6.20 -4.76
C ALA A 270 -6.02 -6.80 -5.72
N THR A 271 -5.65 -8.07 -5.48
CA THR A 271 -4.68 -8.78 -6.32
C THR A 271 -5.19 -8.91 -7.75
N LEU A 272 -6.41 -9.40 -7.94
CA LEU A 272 -7.01 -9.58 -9.26
C LEU A 272 -7.14 -8.26 -10.02
N TYR A 273 -7.66 -7.23 -9.37
CA TYR A 273 -7.90 -5.93 -10.02
C TYR A 273 -6.61 -5.19 -10.37
N SER A 274 -5.54 -5.33 -9.59
CA SER A 274 -4.25 -4.73 -9.90
C SER A 274 -3.70 -5.20 -11.26
N PHE A 275 -3.90 -6.46 -11.62
CA PHE A 275 -3.48 -6.99 -12.92
C PHE A 275 -4.49 -6.70 -14.02
N LEU A 276 -5.78 -6.97 -13.76
CA LEU A 276 -6.83 -6.87 -14.79
C LEU A 276 -7.07 -5.43 -15.24
N LEU A 277 -7.19 -4.49 -14.29
CA LEU A 277 -7.60 -3.12 -14.62
C LEU A 277 -6.46 -2.29 -15.19
N THR A 278 -5.21 -2.57 -14.79
CA THR A 278 -4.05 -1.91 -15.40
C THR A 278 -3.96 -2.26 -16.89
N GLY A 279 -4.04 -3.56 -17.26
CA GLY A 279 -4.04 -3.98 -18.64
C GLY A 279 -5.28 -3.53 -19.44
N LEU A 280 -6.44 -3.50 -18.79
CA LEU A 280 -7.69 -3.03 -19.42
C LEU A 280 -7.63 -1.53 -19.72
N SER A 281 -6.99 -0.74 -18.85
CA SER A 281 -6.88 0.71 -19.00
C SER A 281 -6.11 1.14 -20.26
N ASP A 282 -5.18 0.31 -20.74
CA ASP A 282 -4.47 0.57 -21.99
C ASP A 282 -5.39 0.52 -23.21
N ARG A 283 -6.47 -0.28 -23.13
CA ARG A 283 -7.40 -0.53 -24.24
C ARG A 283 -8.62 0.40 -24.24
N ILE A 284 -9.24 0.61 -23.06
CA ILE A 284 -10.49 1.38 -22.93
C ILE A 284 -10.27 2.82 -22.46
N GLY A 285 -9.07 3.12 -21.97
CA GLY A 285 -8.70 4.45 -21.48
C GLY A 285 -8.49 4.48 -19.97
N ARG A 286 -7.49 5.23 -19.56
CA ARG A 286 -7.13 5.38 -18.14
C ARG A 286 -8.21 6.14 -17.37
N ARG A 287 -8.69 7.24 -17.96
CA ARG A 287 -9.78 8.06 -17.40
C ARG A 287 -11.04 7.24 -17.14
N VAL A 288 -11.44 6.39 -18.11
CA VAL A 288 -12.65 5.57 -17.99
C VAL A 288 -12.52 4.58 -16.84
N VAL A 289 -11.38 3.88 -16.76
CA VAL A 289 -11.14 2.91 -15.68
C VAL A 289 -11.19 3.59 -14.32
N VAL A 290 -10.50 4.72 -14.14
CA VAL A 290 -10.50 5.47 -12.86
C VAL A 290 -11.91 5.95 -12.51
N ALA A 291 -12.66 6.48 -13.45
CA ALA A 291 -14.02 6.98 -13.20
C ALA A 291 -14.99 5.85 -12.82
N VAL A 292 -14.98 4.73 -13.56
CA VAL A 292 -15.83 3.57 -13.28
C VAL A 292 -15.49 2.93 -11.92
N THR A 293 -14.21 2.75 -11.62
CA THR A 293 -13.81 2.16 -10.34
C THR A 293 -14.10 3.08 -9.16
N SER A 294 -14.00 4.41 -9.33
CA SER A 294 -14.43 5.38 -8.32
C SER A 294 -15.94 5.30 -8.06
N LEU A 295 -16.74 5.11 -9.11
CA LEU A 295 -18.19 4.91 -8.97
C LEU A 295 -18.50 3.59 -8.25
N LEU A 296 -17.84 2.50 -8.62
CA LEU A 296 -18.02 1.20 -7.98
C LEU A 296 -17.57 1.20 -6.52
N ALA A 297 -16.68 2.10 -6.11
CA ALA A 297 -16.28 2.25 -4.71
C ALA A 297 -17.45 2.60 -3.76
N PHE A 298 -18.57 3.15 -4.26
CA PHE A 298 -19.78 3.34 -3.46
C PHE A 298 -20.41 2.03 -2.98
N VAL A 299 -20.23 0.96 -3.74
CA VAL A 299 -20.91 -0.33 -3.48
C VAL A 299 -20.51 -0.90 -2.12
N LEU A 300 -19.24 -0.79 -1.74
CA LEU A 300 -18.76 -1.36 -0.47
C LEU A 300 -19.40 -0.66 0.74
N PRO A 301 -19.28 0.65 0.99
CA PRO A 301 -19.84 1.27 2.17
C PRO A 301 -21.38 1.28 2.16
N LEU A 302 -22.01 1.57 1.02
CA LEU A 302 -23.45 1.58 0.90
C LEU A 302 -24.04 0.17 1.08
N GLY A 303 -23.47 -0.82 0.40
CA GLY A 303 -23.89 -2.20 0.52
C GLY A 303 -23.67 -2.76 1.93
N THR A 304 -22.60 -2.34 2.63
CA THR A 304 -22.37 -2.74 4.03
C THR A 304 -23.37 -2.11 4.98
N LEU A 305 -23.70 -0.82 4.80
CA LEU A 305 -24.70 -0.12 5.63
C LEU A 305 -26.11 -0.69 5.48
N LEU A 306 -26.46 -1.12 4.26
CA LEU A 306 -27.80 -1.66 3.96
C LEU A 306 -27.87 -3.19 4.07
N HIS A 307 -26.78 -3.83 4.51
CA HIS A 307 -26.69 -5.28 4.53
C HIS A 307 -27.61 -5.91 5.58
N SER A 308 -28.45 -6.82 5.12
CA SER A 308 -29.36 -7.62 5.98
C SER A 308 -29.36 -9.10 5.62
N GLY A 309 -28.46 -9.52 4.74
CA GLY A 309 -28.39 -10.87 4.17
C GLY A 309 -27.31 -11.77 4.76
N PRO A 310 -27.07 -12.92 4.17
CA PRO A 310 -25.99 -13.80 4.59
C PRO A 310 -24.60 -13.23 4.24
N PRO A 311 -23.53 -13.60 4.99
CA PRO A 311 -22.19 -13.02 4.80
C PRO A 311 -21.62 -13.12 3.37
N TRP A 312 -21.96 -14.16 2.62
CA TRP A 312 -21.47 -14.33 1.25
C TRP A 312 -21.96 -13.25 0.28
N THR A 313 -23.15 -12.66 0.52
CA THR A 313 -23.63 -11.52 -0.28
C THR A 313 -22.80 -10.26 0.01
N LEU A 314 -22.35 -10.10 1.25
CA LEU A 314 -21.44 -9.03 1.61
C LEU A 314 -20.05 -9.22 0.97
N ALA A 315 -19.58 -10.46 0.81
CA ALA A 315 -18.36 -10.73 0.05
C ALA A 315 -18.45 -10.25 -1.40
N ALA A 316 -19.60 -10.46 -2.05
CA ALA A 316 -19.81 -9.93 -3.40
C ALA A 316 -19.81 -8.38 -3.42
N VAL A 317 -20.42 -7.75 -2.43
CA VAL A 317 -20.40 -6.29 -2.24
C VAL A 317 -18.95 -5.80 -2.07
N PHE A 318 -18.16 -6.48 -1.25
CA PHE A 318 -16.76 -6.17 -1.03
C PHE A 318 -15.95 -6.33 -2.31
N PHE A 319 -16.16 -7.44 -3.01
CA PHE A 319 -15.45 -7.69 -4.26
C PHE A 319 -15.70 -6.59 -5.29
N VAL A 320 -16.96 -6.21 -5.52
CA VAL A 320 -17.31 -5.13 -6.47
C VAL A 320 -16.81 -3.77 -5.99
N GLY A 321 -17.01 -3.42 -4.73
CA GLY A 321 -16.62 -2.12 -4.19
C GLY A 321 -15.12 -1.91 -4.07
N TRP A 322 -14.32 -2.99 -4.09
CA TRP A 322 -12.86 -2.93 -3.96
C TRP A 322 -12.12 -2.75 -5.29
N THR A 323 -12.85 -2.60 -6.42
CA THR A 323 -12.28 -2.43 -7.76
C THR A 323 -11.33 -1.24 -7.89
N PHE A 324 -11.52 -0.18 -7.10
CA PHE A 324 -10.66 1.01 -7.13
C PHE A 324 -9.19 0.71 -6.85
N THR A 325 -8.88 -0.37 -6.12
CA THR A 325 -7.50 -0.78 -5.84
C THR A 325 -6.71 -1.10 -7.10
N GLY A 326 -7.39 -1.59 -8.15
CA GLY A 326 -6.79 -1.78 -9.47
C GLY A 326 -6.49 -0.48 -10.23
N ALA A 327 -7.13 0.62 -9.84
CA ALA A 327 -6.84 1.94 -10.39
C ALA A 327 -5.74 2.70 -9.62
N MET A 328 -5.34 2.24 -8.43
CA MET A 328 -4.29 2.90 -7.64
C MET A 328 -2.97 3.06 -8.41
N PRO A 329 -2.42 2.03 -9.09
CA PRO A 329 -1.20 2.21 -9.89
C PRO A 329 -1.35 3.24 -11.01
N LEU A 330 -2.57 3.38 -11.57
CA LEU A 330 -2.83 4.36 -12.62
C LEU A 330 -2.70 5.78 -12.10
N VAL A 331 -3.34 6.10 -10.97
CA VAL A 331 -3.36 7.45 -10.40
C VAL A 331 -2.08 7.81 -9.65
N MET A 332 -1.39 6.81 -9.08
CA MET A 332 -0.16 7.05 -8.30
C MET A 332 1.11 7.04 -9.17
N ALA A 333 1.09 6.38 -10.32
CA ALA A 333 2.28 6.23 -11.15
C ALA A 333 2.05 6.52 -12.65
N THR A 334 1.11 5.81 -13.30
CA THR A 334 1.01 5.80 -14.75
C THR A 334 0.57 7.16 -15.32
N ILE A 335 -0.60 7.68 -14.90
CA ILE A 335 -1.12 8.94 -15.40
C ILE A 335 -0.19 10.12 -15.06
N PRO A 336 0.36 10.26 -13.83
CA PRO A 336 1.31 11.31 -13.54
C PRO A 336 2.55 11.27 -14.42
N SER A 337 3.14 10.08 -14.65
CA SER A 337 4.34 9.94 -15.48
C SER A 337 4.09 10.23 -16.96
N GLU A 338 2.88 10.00 -17.46
CA GLU A 338 2.46 10.29 -18.83
C GLU A 338 2.04 11.77 -19.02
N SER A 339 1.83 12.50 -17.93
CA SER A 339 1.34 13.90 -17.96
C SER A 339 2.44 14.94 -17.85
N VAL A 340 3.69 14.55 -17.55
CA VAL A 340 4.82 15.46 -17.36
C VAL A 340 6.03 15.07 -18.19
N ASP A 341 6.94 16.00 -18.40
CA ASP A 341 8.24 15.71 -19.02
C ASP A 341 9.03 14.71 -18.18
N VAL A 342 9.89 13.90 -18.86
CA VAL A 342 10.71 12.86 -18.22
C VAL A 342 11.52 13.38 -17.02
N ARG A 343 12.00 14.64 -17.07
CA ARG A 343 12.73 15.28 -15.97
C ARG A 343 11.89 15.50 -14.71
N ASN A 344 10.57 15.59 -14.84
CA ASN A 344 9.64 15.93 -13.75
C ASN A 344 8.90 14.70 -13.19
N ILE A 345 9.08 13.51 -13.79
CA ILE A 345 8.38 12.28 -13.39
C ILE A 345 8.59 12.00 -11.90
N GLY A 346 9.83 12.06 -11.41
CA GLY A 346 10.13 11.80 -9.99
C GLY A 346 9.40 12.74 -9.04
N SER A 347 9.27 14.03 -9.40
CA SER A 347 8.52 15.01 -8.61
C SER A 347 7.02 14.74 -8.62
N ALA A 348 6.45 14.40 -9.77
CA ALA A 348 5.04 14.06 -9.90
C ALA A 348 4.66 12.81 -9.10
N LEU A 349 5.47 11.74 -9.19
CA LEU A 349 5.27 10.52 -8.40
C LEU A 349 5.44 10.77 -6.89
N GLY A 350 6.46 11.55 -6.52
CA GLY A 350 6.70 11.94 -5.12
C GLY A 350 5.53 12.72 -4.52
N LEU A 351 4.91 13.62 -5.29
CA LEU A 351 3.70 14.36 -4.89
C LEU A 351 2.50 13.41 -4.68
N CYS A 352 2.25 12.49 -5.61
CA CYS A 352 1.16 11.53 -5.49
C CYS A 352 1.35 10.61 -4.27
N MET A 353 2.54 10.02 -4.12
CA MET A 353 2.83 9.08 -3.02
C MET A 353 2.93 9.81 -1.67
N GLY A 354 3.71 10.88 -1.57
CA GLY A 354 3.88 11.61 -0.32
C GLY A 354 2.60 12.28 0.16
N GLY A 355 1.86 12.91 -0.74
CA GLY A 355 0.56 13.53 -0.43
C GLY A 355 -0.47 12.50 0.03
N SER A 356 -0.54 11.34 -0.63
CA SER A 356 -1.48 10.29 -0.26
C SER A 356 -1.18 9.66 1.11
N GLU A 357 0.08 9.45 1.45
CA GLU A 357 0.44 8.88 2.76
C GLU A 357 0.17 9.87 3.90
N ILE A 358 0.49 11.15 3.74
CA ILE A 358 0.29 12.15 4.78
C ILE A 358 -1.20 12.47 4.97
N LEU A 359 -1.91 12.81 3.91
CA LEU A 359 -3.31 13.24 4.02
C LEU A 359 -4.27 12.05 4.06
N GLY A 360 -4.05 11.03 3.23
CA GLY A 360 -4.88 9.84 3.16
C GLY A 360 -4.56 8.82 4.25
N GLY A 361 -3.29 8.51 4.45
CA GLY A 361 -2.84 7.48 5.38
C GLY A 361 -2.78 7.92 6.85
N VAL A 362 -2.51 9.21 7.13
CA VAL A 362 -2.37 9.74 8.51
C VAL A 362 -3.65 10.42 8.96
N LEU A 363 -4.09 11.46 8.25
CA LEU A 363 -5.21 12.28 8.74
C LEU A 363 -6.56 11.59 8.59
N SER A 364 -6.77 10.83 7.53
CA SER A 364 -8.07 10.23 7.26
C SER A 364 -8.54 9.22 8.32
N PRO A 365 -7.73 8.24 8.76
CA PRO A 365 -8.16 7.32 9.82
C PRO A 365 -8.35 8.04 11.16
N LEU A 366 -7.59 9.11 11.44
CA LEU A 366 -7.76 9.91 12.64
C LEU A 366 -9.12 10.63 12.65
N PHE A 367 -9.49 11.29 11.55
CA PHE A 367 -10.80 11.93 11.40
C PHE A 367 -11.93 10.93 11.39
N ALA A 368 -11.80 9.79 10.70
CA ALA A 368 -12.82 8.75 10.71
C ALA A 368 -13.04 8.16 12.11
N GLY A 369 -11.95 7.99 12.89
CA GLY A 369 -12.02 7.54 14.29
C GLY A 369 -12.70 8.57 15.19
N SER A 370 -12.31 9.83 15.10
CA SER A 370 -12.97 10.92 15.86
C SER A 370 -14.46 11.03 15.52
N PHE A 371 -14.81 10.89 14.24
CA PHE A 371 -16.21 10.88 13.83
C PHE A 371 -16.95 9.66 14.36
N ALA A 372 -16.28 8.50 14.44
CA ALA A 372 -16.86 7.28 15.02
C ALA A 372 -17.10 7.38 16.53
N ASP A 373 -16.33 8.16 17.26
CA ASP A 373 -16.56 8.39 18.70
C ASP A 373 -17.84 9.19 18.96
N HIS A 374 -18.28 10.04 18.01
CA HIS A 374 -19.49 10.86 18.14
C HIS A 374 -20.74 10.20 17.56
N VAL A 375 -20.61 9.50 16.43
CA VAL A 375 -21.74 8.98 15.63
C VAL A 375 -21.83 7.45 15.69
N GLY A 376 -20.77 6.77 16.14
CA GLY A 376 -20.67 5.32 16.18
C GLY A 376 -19.91 4.75 14.98
N LEU A 377 -19.69 3.43 14.98
CA LEU A 377 -18.91 2.71 13.97
C LEU A 377 -19.48 2.76 12.54
N GLN A 378 -20.65 3.34 12.33
CA GLN A 378 -21.17 3.64 10.98
C GLN A 378 -20.49 4.86 10.35
N ALA A 379 -19.95 5.78 11.17
CA ALA A 379 -19.33 7.01 10.70
C ALA A 379 -18.16 6.78 9.71
N PRO A 380 -17.23 5.82 9.89
CA PRO A 380 -16.24 5.47 8.87
C PRO A 380 -16.85 5.09 7.53
N LEU A 381 -18.00 4.42 7.48
CA LEU A 381 -18.67 4.08 6.21
C LEU A 381 -19.27 5.32 5.54
N TYR A 382 -19.82 6.27 6.30
CA TYR A 382 -20.25 7.57 5.76
C TYR A 382 -19.05 8.37 5.22
N TRP A 383 -17.89 8.32 5.91
CA TRP A 383 -16.65 8.88 5.41
C TRP A 383 -16.24 8.26 4.07
N LEU A 384 -16.30 6.91 3.93
CA LEU A 384 -15.99 6.23 2.69
C LEU A 384 -16.94 6.63 1.54
N LEU A 385 -18.24 6.85 1.81
CA LEU A 385 -19.18 7.37 0.82
C LEU A 385 -18.80 8.77 0.33
N ALA A 386 -18.42 9.65 1.25
CA ALA A 386 -17.96 10.99 0.90
C ALA A 386 -16.66 10.95 0.07
N VAL A 387 -15.71 10.10 0.45
CA VAL A 387 -14.45 9.88 -0.30
C VAL A 387 -14.73 9.33 -1.69
N ALA A 388 -15.64 8.36 -1.84
CA ALA A 388 -16.03 7.81 -3.14
C ALA A 388 -16.69 8.89 -4.03
N LEU A 389 -17.55 9.74 -3.46
CA LEU A 389 -18.17 10.86 -4.19
C LEU A 389 -17.12 11.84 -4.70
N LEU A 390 -16.21 12.27 -3.83
CA LEU A 390 -15.13 13.17 -4.21
C LEU A 390 -14.22 12.55 -5.27
N SER A 391 -13.95 11.23 -5.16
CA SER A 391 -13.16 10.50 -6.16
C SER A 391 -13.83 10.50 -7.53
N CYS A 392 -15.14 10.29 -7.60
CA CYS A 392 -15.90 10.39 -8.86
C CYS A 392 -15.81 11.78 -9.47
N LEU A 393 -16.02 12.82 -8.66
CA LEU A 393 -15.98 14.21 -9.13
C LEU A 393 -14.60 14.58 -9.70
N VAL A 394 -13.53 14.17 -9.02
CA VAL A 394 -12.15 14.43 -9.49
C VAL A 394 -11.83 13.58 -10.73
N ALA A 395 -12.27 12.31 -10.77
CA ALA A 395 -11.99 11.39 -11.88
C ALA A 395 -12.61 11.85 -13.20
N VAL A 396 -13.80 12.43 -13.16
CA VAL A 396 -14.45 13.03 -14.36
C VAL A 396 -13.59 14.13 -14.99
N GLY A 397 -12.83 14.84 -14.18
CA GLY A 397 -11.93 15.91 -14.64
C GLY A 397 -10.62 15.41 -15.26
N LEU A 398 -10.23 14.13 -15.11
CA LEU A 398 -9.00 13.61 -15.68
C LEU A 398 -8.98 13.76 -17.22
N ARG A 399 -7.79 14.01 -17.75
CA ARG A 399 -7.54 13.93 -19.19
C ARG A 399 -7.03 12.54 -19.53
N GLU A 400 -7.47 12.01 -20.67
CA GLU A 400 -7.01 10.71 -21.16
C GLU A 400 -5.52 10.77 -21.52
N THR A 401 -4.76 9.75 -21.12
CA THR A 401 -3.33 9.65 -21.38
C THR A 401 -2.95 8.35 -22.10
N ALA A 402 -3.87 7.38 -22.24
CA ALA A 402 -3.58 6.11 -22.89
C ALA A 402 -3.20 6.28 -24.37
N PRO A 403 -1.96 5.92 -24.80
CA PRO A 403 -1.51 6.17 -26.16
C PRO A 403 -2.38 5.53 -27.24
N GLN A 404 -2.90 4.31 -26.97
CA GLN A 404 -3.75 3.59 -27.90
C GLN A 404 -5.12 4.28 -28.13
N VAL A 405 -5.69 4.88 -27.08
CA VAL A 405 -6.97 5.58 -27.15
C VAL A 405 -6.80 6.92 -27.87
N LEU A 406 -5.72 7.64 -27.57
CA LEU A 406 -5.39 8.90 -28.23
C LEU A 406 -5.14 8.71 -29.74
N ALA A 407 -4.41 7.65 -30.13
CA ALA A 407 -4.17 7.33 -31.52
C ALA A 407 -5.47 7.01 -32.30
N ARG A 408 -6.39 6.25 -31.67
CA ARG A 408 -7.72 5.98 -32.26
C ARG A 408 -8.55 7.24 -32.44
N GLY A 409 -8.56 8.12 -31.44
CA GLY A 409 -9.26 9.41 -31.51
C GLY A 409 -8.76 10.29 -32.65
N ALA A 410 -7.43 10.40 -32.82
CA ALA A 410 -6.80 11.17 -33.89
C ALA A 410 -7.14 10.59 -35.29
N THR A 411 -7.25 9.26 -35.42
CA THR A 411 -7.61 8.62 -36.68
C THR A 411 -9.07 8.90 -37.05
N LEU A 412 -10.00 8.84 -36.07
CA LEU A 412 -11.41 9.16 -36.29
C LEU A 412 -11.64 10.63 -36.67
N GLN A 413 -10.92 11.56 -36.04
CA GLN A 413 -10.98 12.99 -36.41
C GLN A 413 -10.53 13.23 -37.85
N ARG A 414 -9.42 12.63 -38.29
CA ARG A 414 -8.96 12.73 -39.68
C ARG A 414 -9.93 12.14 -40.70
N HIS A 415 -10.70 11.11 -40.32
CA HIS A 415 -11.74 10.56 -41.18
C HIS A 415 -12.97 11.50 -41.26
N ALA A 416 -13.38 12.11 -40.15
CA ALA A 416 -14.49 13.06 -40.15
C ALA A 416 -14.19 14.38 -40.91
N GLU A 417 -12.91 14.85 -40.88
CA GLU A 417 -12.46 16.02 -41.65
C GLU A 417 -12.34 15.76 -43.17
N ARG A 418 -12.38 14.51 -43.61
CA ARG A 418 -12.33 14.13 -45.03
C ARG A 418 -13.69 13.85 -45.66
N GLN A 419 -14.74 13.84 -44.87
CA GLN A 419 -16.15 13.75 -45.29
C GLN A 419 -16.83 15.14 -45.34
#